data_6a703f87f733dd5597a5841181c6f4ba
#
_entry.id   6a703f87f733dd5597a5841181c6f4ba
#
_cell.length_a   1.000
_cell.length_b   1.000
_cell.length_c   1.000
_cell.angle_alpha   90.00
_cell.angle_beta   90.00
_cell.angle_gamma   90.00
#
_symmetry.space_group_name_H-M   'P 1'
#
loop_
_entity.id
_entity.type
_entity.pdbx_description
1 polymer ?
#
loop_
_entity_poly.entity_id
_entity_poly.type
_entity_poly.pdbx_seq_one_letter_code
_entity_poly.pdbx_strand_id
1 'polypeptide(L)'
;MDEKERSPPLPKIILHTFSNGGTNTATQLLIELYNTLHDSSSIESRLIPFPLRGILLDSCPAKGTYWKSYNAMILSLPRDVATQILGAFAVHFLLVLLYTWIACGNENPASLMRRTLLDEAISKGMSDEKESSVKIKKGRVCYLYSKEDKMCKWTDIRDHAKEARDRGWVVDEEVFAGSAHCAHLAADMRKYINAMERMWKGGMALDEQDPAAKKLMTKL
;
A
#
# COMPACT_ATOMS: atom_id res chain seq x y z
N MET A 1 31.78 34.55 -8.41
CA MET A 1 30.35 34.29 -8.21
C MET A 1 30.22 32.78 -8.25
N ASP A 2 30.24 32.17 -7.06
CA ASP A 2 30.21 30.71 -6.93
C ASP A 2 28.79 30.20 -7.27
N GLU A 3 28.66 29.52 -8.38
CA GLU A 3 27.53 28.64 -8.67
C GLU A 3 27.59 27.46 -7.66
N LYS A 4 26.93 27.63 -6.53
CA LYS A 4 26.71 26.52 -5.60
C LYS A 4 26.08 25.37 -6.41
N GLU A 5 26.86 24.33 -6.67
CA GLU A 5 26.44 23.07 -7.23
C GLU A 5 25.20 22.56 -6.45
N ARG A 6 24.00 22.81 -6.98
CA ARG A 6 22.78 22.29 -6.38
C ARG A 6 22.78 20.79 -6.65
N SER A 7 22.95 20.02 -5.60
CA SER A 7 22.73 18.57 -5.68
C SER A 7 21.42 18.28 -6.41
N PRO A 8 21.40 17.32 -7.33
CA PRO A 8 20.17 16.98 -8.06
C PRO A 8 19.08 16.62 -7.05
N PRO A 9 17.81 17.00 -7.32
CA PRO A 9 16.71 16.65 -6.44
C PRO A 9 16.57 15.13 -6.34
N LEU A 10 16.34 14.61 -5.13
CA LEU A 10 16.14 13.18 -4.89
C LEU A 10 14.98 12.66 -5.75
N PRO A 11 15.11 11.45 -6.31
CA PRO A 11 14.03 10.84 -7.09
C PRO A 11 12.79 10.66 -6.22
N LYS A 12 11.61 10.90 -6.79
CA LYS A 12 10.33 10.67 -6.10
C LYS A 12 9.82 9.28 -6.47
N ILE A 13 9.44 8.49 -5.48
CA ILE A 13 8.99 7.11 -5.66
C ILE A 13 7.57 6.96 -5.09
N ILE A 14 6.69 6.25 -5.80
CA ILE A 14 5.44 5.72 -5.26
C ILE A 14 5.59 4.21 -5.13
N LEU A 15 5.29 3.69 -3.95
CA LEU A 15 5.16 2.25 -3.75
C LEU A 15 3.74 1.83 -4.10
N HIS A 16 3.59 1.10 -5.21
CA HIS A 16 2.30 0.56 -5.64
C HIS A 16 2.28 -0.95 -5.48
N THR A 17 1.36 -1.45 -4.68
CA THR A 17 1.23 -2.89 -4.41
C THR A 17 -0.14 -3.41 -4.81
N PHE A 18 -0.16 -4.64 -5.32
CA PHE A 18 -1.35 -5.36 -5.72
C PHE A 18 -1.53 -6.59 -4.84
N SER A 19 -2.71 -6.75 -4.26
CA SER A 19 -3.05 -7.88 -3.40
C SER A 19 -2.13 -8.03 -2.18
N ASN A 20 -2.48 -8.92 -1.28
CA ASN A 20 -1.64 -9.24 -0.12
C ASN A 20 -0.28 -9.83 -0.50
N GLY A 21 -0.19 -10.56 -1.63
CA GLY A 21 1.06 -11.11 -2.12
C GLY A 21 2.08 -10.02 -2.45
N GLY A 22 1.71 -9.05 -3.29
CA GLY A 22 2.56 -7.91 -3.64
C GLY A 22 2.88 -7.05 -2.42
N THR A 23 1.91 -6.86 -1.52
CA THR A 23 2.11 -6.10 -0.29
C THR A 23 3.07 -6.80 0.68
N ASN A 24 3.02 -8.13 0.77
CA ASN A 24 3.98 -8.88 1.58
C ASN A 24 5.40 -8.76 1.02
N THR A 25 5.57 -8.84 -0.30
CA THR A 25 6.88 -8.61 -0.95
C THR A 25 7.39 -7.20 -0.67
N ALA A 26 6.54 -6.19 -0.80
CA ALA A 26 6.90 -4.82 -0.46
C ALA A 26 7.27 -4.65 1.02
N THR A 27 6.58 -5.35 1.92
CA THR A 27 6.90 -5.37 3.36
C THR A 27 8.32 -5.88 3.60
N GLN A 28 8.68 -7.01 2.97
CA GLN A 28 10.04 -7.56 3.10
C GLN A 28 11.10 -6.59 2.54
N LEU A 29 10.82 -5.97 1.39
CA LEU A 29 11.69 -4.97 0.80
C LEU A 29 11.89 -3.77 1.76
N LEU A 30 10.82 -3.26 2.36
CA LEU A 30 10.89 -2.12 3.29
C LEU A 30 11.68 -2.46 4.56
N ILE A 31 11.50 -3.67 5.11
CA ILE A 31 12.26 -4.15 6.27
C ILE A 31 13.75 -4.26 5.91
N GLU A 32 14.07 -4.85 4.76
CA GLU A 32 15.46 -5.02 4.33
C GLU A 32 16.14 -3.68 4.06
N LEU A 33 15.46 -2.76 3.40
CA LEU A 33 15.97 -1.40 3.19
C LEU A 33 16.21 -0.69 4.53
N TYR A 34 15.29 -0.82 5.47
CA TYR A 34 15.45 -0.24 6.81
C TYR A 34 16.68 -0.80 7.51
N ASN A 35 16.84 -2.14 7.52
CA ASN A 35 17.98 -2.80 8.13
C ASN A 35 19.30 -2.37 7.48
N THR A 36 19.36 -2.37 6.14
CA THR A 36 20.56 -1.97 5.39
C THR A 36 20.98 -0.53 5.70
N LEU A 37 20.00 0.39 5.80
CA LEU A 37 20.28 1.79 6.12
C LEU A 37 20.75 2.00 7.57
N HIS A 38 20.35 1.11 8.51
CA HIS A 38 20.71 1.19 9.92
C HIS A 38 22.00 0.43 10.25
N ASP A 39 22.30 -0.66 9.53
CA ASP A 39 23.53 -1.44 9.70
C ASP A 39 24.77 -0.75 9.09
N SER A 40 24.56 0.16 8.15
CA SER A 40 25.66 0.90 7.55
C SER A 40 26.24 1.87 8.59
N SER A 41 27.40 1.53 9.12
CA SER A 41 28.12 2.29 10.15
C SER A 41 28.68 3.65 9.67
N SER A 42 28.51 3.98 8.39
CA SER A 42 28.88 5.26 7.82
C SER A 42 27.83 6.33 8.14
N ILE A 43 28.30 7.48 8.68
CA ILE A 43 27.47 8.63 9.04
C ILE A 43 26.66 9.14 7.83
N GLU A 44 27.17 8.98 6.60
CA GLU A 44 26.51 9.39 5.36
C GLU A 44 25.27 8.54 5.01
N SER A 45 25.26 7.25 5.32
CA SER A 45 24.10 6.37 5.02
C SER A 45 22.89 6.62 5.93
N ARG A 46 23.07 7.29 7.07
CA ARG A 46 21.97 7.65 8.00
C ARG A 46 21.15 8.85 7.55
N LEU A 47 21.57 9.56 6.49
CA LEU A 47 21.02 10.86 6.12
C LEU A 47 20.20 10.84 4.82
N ILE A 48 20.09 9.71 4.13
CA ILE A 48 19.28 9.63 2.90
C ILE A 48 17.92 9.02 3.28
N PRO A 49 16.89 9.83 3.51
CA PRO A 49 15.54 9.30 3.67
C PRO A 49 15.14 8.59 2.39
N PHE A 50 14.50 7.44 2.49
CA PHE A 50 13.94 6.76 1.33
C PHE A 50 12.91 7.68 0.67
N PRO A 51 13.09 8.14 -0.59
CA PRO A 51 12.33 9.24 -1.18
C PRO A 51 10.93 8.78 -1.62
N LEU A 52 10.20 8.13 -0.70
CA LEU A 52 8.87 7.61 -0.93
C LEU A 52 7.85 8.75 -0.86
N ARG A 53 7.15 8.99 -1.96
CA ARG A 53 6.10 10.01 -2.08
C ARG A 53 4.78 9.57 -1.41
N GLY A 54 4.50 8.28 -1.45
CA GLY A 54 3.32 7.66 -0.87
C GLY A 54 3.19 6.19 -1.23
N ILE A 55 2.17 5.55 -0.66
CA ILE A 55 1.87 4.13 -0.85
C ILE A 55 0.48 4.01 -1.50
N LEU A 56 0.40 3.26 -2.59
CA LEU A 56 -0.86 2.91 -3.25
C LEU A 56 -1.13 1.42 -3.04
N LEU A 57 -2.26 1.10 -2.44
CA LEU A 57 -2.64 -0.24 -2.01
C LEU A 57 -3.88 -0.70 -2.77
N ASP A 58 -3.70 -1.60 -3.75
CA ASP A 58 -4.77 -2.16 -4.56
C ASP A 58 -5.22 -3.52 -4.00
N SER A 59 -6.47 -3.60 -3.55
CA SER A 59 -7.08 -4.82 -2.98
C SER A 59 -6.31 -5.40 -1.78
N CYS A 60 -5.74 -4.53 -0.94
CA CYS A 60 -4.95 -4.89 0.24
C CYS A 60 -4.92 -3.74 1.27
N PRO A 61 -4.48 -3.96 2.52
CA PRO A 61 -4.10 -5.22 3.14
C PRO A 61 -5.28 -5.91 3.84
N ALA A 62 -5.43 -7.22 3.68
CA ALA A 62 -6.42 -7.99 4.43
C ALA A 62 -5.90 -8.37 5.82
N LYS A 63 -6.83 -8.72 6.71
CA LYS A 63 -6.52 -9.38 7.98
C LYS A 63 -6.25 -10.86 7.74
N GLY A 64 -5.13 -11.37 8.27
CA GLY A 64 -4.76 -12.78 8.18
C GLY A 64 -5.50 -13.62 9.20
N THR A 65 -6.66 -14.18 8.81
CA THR A 65 -7.32 -15.23 9.55
C THR A 65 -7.38 -16.51 8.72
N TYR A 66 -7.39 -17.67 9.37
CA TYR A 66 -7.36 -18.97 8.69
C TYR A 66 -8.34 -19.04 7.51
N TRP A 67 -9.62 -18.79 7.77
CA TRP A 67 -10.66 -18.90 6.74
C TRP A 67 -10.58 -17.85 5.65
N LYS A 68 -10.11 -16.63 5.95
CA LYS A 68 -9.90 -15.61 4.92
C LYS A 68 -8.74 -16.00 4.00
N SER A 69 -7.64 -16.49 4.59
CA SER A 69 -6.50 -16.99 3.83
C SER A 69 -6.88 -18.19 2.98
N TYR A 70 -7.61 -19.15 3.55
CA TYR A 70 -8.14 -20.30 2.82
C TYR A 70 -8.97 -19.88 1.61
N ASN A 71 -9.98 -19.04 1.82
CA ASN A 71 -10.87 -18.60 0.74
C ASN A 71 -10.11 -17.86 -0.37
N ALA A 72 -9.17 -16.96 -0.02
CA ALA A 72 -8.37 -16.25 -1.00
C ALA A 72 -7.48 -17.20 -1.81
N MET A 73 -6.85 -18.18 -1.16
CA MET A 73 -6.00 -19.17 -1.84
C MET A 73 -6.79 -20.09 -2.75
N ILE A 74 -7.96 -20.58 -2.30
CA ILE A 74 -8.84 -21.42 -3.14
C ILE A 74 -9.37 -20.65 -4.36
N LEU A 75 -9.75 -19.37 -4.20
CA LEU A 75 -10.20 -18.54 -5.31
C LEU A 75 -9.11 -18.23 -6.34
N SER A 76 -7.85 -18.36 -5.98
CA SER A 76 -6.72 -18.19 -6.91
C SER A 76 -6.34 -19.46 -7.68
N LEU A 77 -6.91 -20.62 -7.33
CA LEU A 77 -6.67 -21.87 -8.04
C LEU A 77 -7.47 -21.96 -9.35
N PRO A 78 -6.96 -22.70 -10.36
CA PRO A 78 -7.74 -23.06 -11.54
C PRO A 78 -9.09 -23.70 -11.18
N ARG A 79 -10.08 -23.50 -12.02
CA ARG A 79 -11.48 -23.92 -11.72
C ARG A 79 -11.80 -25.37 -12.05
N ASP A 80 -10.83 -26.15 -12.53
CA ASP A 80 -11.05 -27.58 -12.76
C ASP A 80 -11.19 -28.34 -11.44
N VAL A 81 -12.03 -29.40 -11.45
CA VAL A 81 -12.40 -30.13 -10.23
C VAL A 81 -11.21 -30.80 -9.56
N ALA A 82 -10.28 -31.35 -10.34
CA ALA A 82 -9.11 -32.04 -9.79
C ALA A 82 -8.19 -31.05 -9.05
N THR A 83 -7.89 -29.90 -9.66
CA THR A 83 -7.08 -28.84 -9.03
C THR A 83 -7.76 -28.29 -7.79
N GLN A 84 -9.10 -28.11 -7.81
CA GLN A 84 -9.82 -27.61 -6.63
C GLN A 84 -9.76 -28.61 -5.46
N ILE A 85 -9.91 -29.91 -5.69
CA ILE A 85 -9.84 -30.92 -4.63
C ILE A 85 -8.40 -31.03 -4.08
N LEU A 86 -7.41 -31.26 -4.95
CA LEU A 86 -6.02 -31.40 -4.53
C LEU A 86 -5.49 -30.12 -3.91
N GLY A 87 -5.86 -28.97 -4.49
CA GLY A 87 -5.50 -27.67 -3.99
C GLY A 87 -6.11 -27.36 -2.62
N ALA A 88 -7.34 -27.80 -2.35
CA ALA A 88 -7.94 -27.63 -1.03
C ALA A 88 -7.13 -28.34 0.06
N PHE A 89 -6.69 -29.59 -0.19
CA PHE A 89 -5.81 -30.32 0.75
C PHE A 89 -4.48 -29.62 0.93
N ALA A 90 -3.85 -29.18 -0.17
CA ALA A 90 -2.57 -28.48 -0.11
C ALA A 90 -2.67 -27.15 0.64
N VAL A 91 -3.75 -26.38 0.39
CA VAL A 91 -3.99 -25.11 1.09
C VAL A 91 -4.22 -25.34 2.58
N HIS A 92 -5.03 -26.34 2.96
CA HIS A 92 -5.21 -26.67 4.37
C HIS A 92 -3.89 -27.06 5.04
N PHE A 93 -3.09 -27.92 4.39
CA PHE A 93 -1.77 -28.31 4.91
C PHE A 93 -0.86 -27.09 5.13
N LEU A 94 -0.73 -26.21 4.14
CA LEU A 94 0.08 -24.98 4.26
C LEU A 94 -0.44 -24.06 5.36
N LEU A 95 -1.75 -23.90 5.48
CA LEU A 95 -2.34 -23.06 6.53
C LEU A 95 -2.13 -23.68 7.92
N VAL A 96 -2.25 -24.98 8.06
CA VAL A 96 -1.96 -25.65 9.34
C VAL A 96 -0.50 -25.42 9.75
N LEU A 97 0.45 -25.55 8.82
CA LEU A 97 1.86 -25.24 9.08
C LEU A 97 2.06 -23.78 9.49
N LEU A 98 1.46 -22.84 8.75
CA LEU A 98 1.54 -21.41 9.05
C LEU A 98 0.96 -21.08 10.43
N TYR A 99 -0.23 -21.60 10.75
CA TYR A 99 -0.87 -21.27 12.02
C TYR A 99 -0.22 -21.99 13.20
N THR A 100 0.38 -23.16 12.98
CA THR A 100 1.24 -23.81 13.99
C THR A 100 2.48 -22.96 14.24
N TRP A 101 3.13 -22.47 13.20
CA TRP A 101 4.27 -21.56 13.32
C TRP A 101 3.92 -20.27 14.08
N ILE A 102 2.75 -19.68 13.81
CA ILE A 102 2.22 -18.54 14.56
C ILE A 102 1.96 -18.93 16.04
N ALA A 103 1.36 -20.08 16.29
CA ALA A 103 1.10 -20.58 17.65
C ALA A 103 2.38 -20.84 18.45
N CYS A 104 3.51 -21.10 17.77
CA CYS A 104 4.83 -21.19 18.38
C CYS A 104 5.44 -19.82 18.74
N GLY A 105 4.67 -18.73 18.65
CA GLY A 105 5.08 -17.38 19.07
C GLY A 105 5.62 -16.50 17.94
N ASN A 106 5.54 -16.95 16.69
CA ASN A 106 5.96 -16.12 15.56
C ASN A 106 4.86 -15.14 15.13
N GLU A 107 5.27 -14.00 14.58
CA GLU A 107 4.33 -12.97 14.16
C GLU A 107 3.55 -13.40 12.90
N ASN A 108 2.24 -13.16 12.91
CA ASN A 108 1.42 -13.39 11.73
C ASN A 108 1.86 -12.48 10.57
N PRO A 109 2.20 -13.04 9.38
CA PRO A 109 2.66 -12.25 8.24
C PRO A 109 1.70 -11.12 7.84
N ALA A 110 0.39 -11.32 7.98
CA ALA A 110 -0.58 -10.26 7.69
C ALA A 110 -0.53 -9.13 8.74
N SER A 111 -0.26 -9.44 9.99
CA SER A 111 -0.07 -8.42 11.04
C SER A 111 1.23 -7.65 10.82
N LEU A 112 2.32 -8.35 10.52
CA LEU A 112 3.60 -7.77 10.13
C LEU A 112 3.43 -6.79 8.96
N MET A 113 2.80 -7.24 7.87
CA MET A 113 2.51 -6.44 6.69
C MET A 113 1.74 -5.15 7.05
N ARG A 114 0.64 -5.28 7.80
CA ARG A 114 -0.22 -4.14 8.16
C ARG A 114 0.51 -3.11 9.01
N ARG A 115 1.30 -3.54 10.00
CA ARG A 115 2.04 -2.60 10.85
C ARG A 115 3.21 -1.95 10.14
N THR A 116 3.94 -2.69 9.27
CA THR A 116 5.10 -2.17 8.52
C THR A 116 4.69 -1.09 7.54
N LEU A 117 3.55 -1.23 6.86
CA LEU A 117 3.03 -0.20 5.96
C LEU A 117 2.74 1.14 6.65
N LEU A 118 2.51 1.14 7.96
CA LEU A 118 2.24 2.34 8.76
C LEU A 118 3.37 2.66 9.73
N ASP A 119 4.57 2.13 9.49
CA ASP A 119 5.73 2.38 10.34
C ASP A 119 6.22 3.84 10.20
N GLU A 120 6.57 4.44 11.34
CA GLU A 120 7.05 5.83 11.38
C GLU A 120 8.40 6.01 10.67
N ALA A 121 9.24 4.98 10.65
CA ALA A 121 10.53 5.04 9.94
C ALA A 121 10.32 5.18 8.43
N ILE A 122 9.30 4.50 7.88
CA ILE A 122 8.91 4.62 6.47
C ILE A 122 8.30 6.00 6.21
N SER A 123 7.46 6.50 7.12
CA SER A 123 6.79 7.79 6.96
C SER A 123 7.74 8.99 7.01
N LYS A 124 8.83 8.90 7.77
CA LYS A 124 9.85 9.96 7.81
C LYS A 124 10.53 10.18 6.45
N GLY A 125 10.63 9.14 5.64
CA GLY A 125 11.12 9.25 4.26
C GLY A 125 10.16 9.97 3.30
N MET A 126 8.88 10.15 3.70
CA MET A 126 7.85 10.78 2.87
C MET A 126 7.67 12.28 3.15
N SER A 127 8.28 12.82 4.20
CA SER A 127 8.12 14.24 4.55
C SER A 127 9.06 15.10 3.70
N ASP A 128 8.50 15.96 2.83
CA ASP A 128 9.23 17.06 2.21
C ASP A 128 9.55 18.09 3.31
N GLU A 129 10.82 18.16 3.76
CA GLU A 129 11.28 19.12 4.79
C GLU A 129 11.06 20.59 4.44
N LYS A 130 10.72 20.92 3.19
CA LYS A 130 10.55 22.30 2.71
C LYS A 130 9.14 22.87 2.84
N GLU A 131 8.14 22.07 3.19
CA GLU A 131 6.72 22.50 3.30
C GLU A 131 6.27 22.61 4.76
N SER A 132 7.18 22.88 5.68
CA SER A 132 6.99 22.82 7.13
C SER A 132 6.46 24.11 7.75
N SER A 133 5.24 24.50 7.39
CA SER A 133 4.44 25.38 8.26
C SER A 133 3.17 24.74 8.80
N VAL A 134 2.91 23.46 8.51
CA VAL A 134 1.75 22.70 9.00
C VAL A 134 2.22 21.41 9.66
N LYS A 135 1.66 21.09 10.83
CA LYS A 135 1.89 19.85 11.61
C LYS A 135 2.26 18.66 10.72
N ILE A 136 3.45 18.11 10.91
CA ILE A 136 4.06 17.00 10.16
C ILE A 136 3.05 15.87 10.01
N LYS A 137 2.52 15.68 8.81
CA LYS A 137 1.70 14.52 8.46
C LYS A 137 2.63 13.34 8.27
N LYS A 138 2.35 12.22 8.95
CA LYS A 138 3.27 11.07 9.06
C LYS A 138 3.52 10.30 7.77
N GLY A 139 2.80 10.54 6.70
CA GLY A 139 2.92 9.87 5.41
C GLY A 139 1.61 9.90 4.66
N ARG A 140 1.60 9.34 3.46
CA ARG A 140 0.45 9.31 2.57
C ARG A 140 0.18 7.91 2.05
N VAL A 141 -1.08 7.49 2.11
CA VAL A 141 -1.53 6.19 1.60
C VAL A 141 -2.87 6.33 0.89
N CYS A 142 -3.00 5.67 -0.26
CA CYS A 142 -4.27 5.56 -0.99
C CYS A 142 -4.68 4.09 -1.08
N TYR A 143 -5.92 3.80 -0.74
CA TYR A 143 -6.51 2.48 -0.82
C TYR A 143 -7.47 2.42 -2.01
N LEU A 144 -7.25 1.45 -2.88
CA LEU A 144 -8.11 1.12 -4.01
C LEU A 144 -8.80 -0.21 -3.71
N TYR A 145 -10.13 -0.24 -3.64
CA TYR A 145 -10.84 -1.47 -3.31
C TYR A 145 -12.28 -1.50 -3.84
N SER A 146 -12.86 -2.69 -3.84
CA SER A 146 -14.25 -2.94 -4.19
C SER A 146 -14.95 -3.70 -3.07
N LYS A 147 -16.25 -3.45 -2.90
CA LYS A 147 -17.07 -4.24 -1.97
C LYS A 147 -17.34 -5.64 -2.48
N GLU A 148 -17.25 -5.85 -3.78
CA GLU A 148 -17.47 -7.08 -4.50
C GLU A 148 -16.22 -7.97 -4.60
N ASP A 149 -15.06 -7.49 -4.11
CA ASP A 149 -13.84 -8.28 -4.01
C ASP A 149 -14.06 -9.46 -3.04
N LYS A 150 -13.96 -10.67 -3.59
CA LYS A 150 -14.15 -11.92 -2.83
C LYS A 150 -12.90 -12.43 -2.14
N MET A 151 -11.71 -11.94 -2.56
CA MET A 151 -10.42 -12.37 -2.03
C MET A 151 -9.95 -11.50 -0.86
N CYS A 152 -10.16 -10.20 -0.95
CA CYS A 152 -9.84 -9.27 0.12
C CYS A 152 -11.09 -8.53 0.60
N LYS A 153 -11.49 -8.75 1.85
CA LYS A 153 -12.67 -8.06 2.40
C LYS A 153 -12.42 -6.57 2.51
N TRP A 154 -13.24 -5.77 1.88
CA TRP A 154 -13.20 -4.31 1.94
C TRP A 154 -13.22 -3.74 3.37
N THR A 155 -13.88 -4.45 4.31
CA THR A 155 -13.89 -4.07 5.73
C THR A 155 -12.51 -4.12 6.36
N ASP A 156 -11.65 -5.08 5.96
CA ASP A 156 -10.29 -5.18 6.48
C ASP A 156 -9.42 -4.02 5.99
N ILE A 157 -9.64 -3.59 4.74
CA ILE A 157 -8.97 -2.44 4.14
C ILE A 157 -9.41 -1.15 4.85
N ARG A 158 -10.71 -0.95 5.06
CA ARG A 158 -11.24 0.21 5.80
C ARG A 158 -10.74 0.28 7.23
N ASP A 159 -10.63 -0.85 7.92
CA ASP A 159 -10.07 -0.89 9.27
C ASP A 159 -8.61 -0.42 9.27
N HIS A 160 -7.84 -0.79 8.25
CA HIS A 160 -6.45 -0.32 8.11
C HIS A 160 -6.38 1.16 7.72
N ALA A 161 -7.26 1.62 6.84
CA ALA A 161 -7.37 3.02 6.47
C ALA A 161 -7.75 3.90 7.67
N LYS A 162 -8.66 3.40 8.54
CA LYS A 162 -8.98 4.06 9.81
C LYS A 162 -7.76 4.12 10.72
N GLU A 163 -7.06 3.00 10.90
CA GLU A 163 -5.84 2.94 11.71
C GLU A 163 -4.77 3.93 11.19
N ALA A 164 -4.62 4.04 9.87
CA ALA A 164 -3.70 5.01 9.26
C ALA A 164 -4.08 6.45 9.61
N ARG A 165 -5.37 6.81 9.53
CA ARG A 165 -5.86 8.14 9.94
C ARG A 165 -5.63 8.41 11.42
N ASP A 166 -5.94 7.44 12.28
CA ASP A 166 -5.75 7.55 13.72
C ASP A 166 -4.27 7.78 14.09
N ARG A 167 -3.34 7.23 13.27
CA ARG A 167 -1.90 7.46 13.38
C ARG A 167 -1.42 8.77 12.73
N GLY A 168 -2.31 9.56 12.12
CA GLY A 168 -1.99 10.86 11.53
C GLY A 168 -1.49 10.83 10.08
N TRP A 169 -1.71 9.71 9.36
CA TRP A 169 -1.45 9.62 7.92
C TRP A 169 -2.48 10.39 7.09
N VAL A 170 -2.06 10.88 5.94
CA VAL A 170 -2.99 11.35 4.90
C VAL A 170 -3.53 10.13 4.16
N VAL A 171 -4.84 9.93 4.20
CA VAL A 171 -5.48 8.71 3.68
C VAL A 171 -6.51 9.06 2.64
N ASP A 172 -6.32 8.54 1.44
CA ASP A 172 -7.30 8.55 0.35
C ASP A 172 -7.92 7.15 0.21
N GLU A 173 -9.20 7.08 -0.12
CA GLU A 173 -9.90 5.82 -0.39
C GLU A 173 -10.69 5.96 -1.69
N GLU A 174 -10.46 5.04 -2.63
CA GLU A 174 -11.20 4.92 -3.89
C GLU A 174 -11.96 3.60 -3.94
N VAL A 175 -13.29 3.69 -3.88
CA VAL A 175 -14.18 2.53 -3.91
C VAL A 175 -14.66 2.29 -5.33
N PHE A 176 -14.33 1.14 -5.90
CA PHE A 176 -14.75 0.74 -7.25
C PHE A 176 -15.99 -0.14 -7.18
N ALA A 177 -17.01 0.19 -7.98
CA ALA A 177 -18.24 -0.61 -8.05
C ALA A 177 -18.04 -1.80 -8.99
N GLY A 178 -18.50 -2.99 -8.59
CA GLY A 178 -18.56 -4.19 -9.43
C GLY A 178 -17.19 -4.77 -9.82
N SER A 179 -16.09 -4.29 -9.26
CA SER A 179 -14.76 -4.71 -9.67
C SER A 179 -14.29 -5.93 -8.88
N ALA A 180 -13.69 -6.89 -9.57
CA ALA A 180 -13.03 -8.04 -8.96
C ALA A 180 -11.68 -7.65 -8.32
N HIS A 181 -11.08 -8.59 -7.62
CA HIS A 181 -9.77 -8.45 -6.98
C HIS A 181 -8.69 -7.96 -7.95
N CYS A 182 -8.01 -6.86 -7.63
CA CYS A 182 -6.98 -6.21 -8.46
C CYS A 182 -7.42 -5.87 -9.91
N ALA A 183 -8.73 -5.79 -10.16
CA ALA A 183 -9.27 -5.47 -11.48
C ALA A 183 -9.84 -4.04 -11.57
N HIS A 184 -9.47 -3.17 -10.65
CA HIS A 184 -10.02 -1.83 -10.52
C HIS A 184 -9.68 -0.94 -11.72
N LEU A 185 -8.46 -1.08 -12.26
CA LEU A 185 -8.03 -0.36 -13.47
C LEU A 185 -8.92 -0.68 -14.68
N ALA A 186 -9.31 -1.95 -14.85
CA ALA A 186 -10.20 -2.36 -15.94
C ALA A 186 -11.65 -1.92 -15.71
N ALA A 187 -12.08 -1.77 -14.44
CA ALA A 187 -13.44 -1.36 -14.11
C ALA A 187 -13.66 0.15 -14.32
N ASP A 188 -12.69 0.98 -13.93
CA ASP A 188 -12.72 2.44 -14.11
C ASP A 188 -11.28 2.98 -14.21
N MET A 189 -10.77 2.98 -15.44
CA MET A 189 -9.41 3.45 -15.72
C MET A 189 -9.21 4.92 -15.32
N ARG A 190 -10.20 5.78 -15.59
CA ARG A 190 -10.09 7.23 -15.30
C ARG A 190 -9.92 7.46 -13.80
N LYS A 191 -10.79 6.85 -13.01
CA LYS A 191 -10.75 6.94 -11.54
C LYS A 191 -9.44 6.41 -10.98
N TYR A 192 -8.95 5.28 -11.52
CA TYR A 192 -7.69 4.67 -11.11
C TYR A 192 -6.49 5.58 -11.39
N ILE A 193 -6.37 6.10 -12.61
CA ILE A 193 -5.28 7.00 -13.01
C ILE A 193 -5.34 8.31 -12.21
N ASN A 194 -6.54 8.88 -11.99
CA ASN A 194 -6.69 10.06 -11.16
C ASN A 194 -6.19 9.84 -9.72
N ALA A 195 -6.42 8.66 -9.14
CA ALA A 195 -5.90 8.32 -7.82
C ALA A 195 -4.36 8.30 -7.80
N MET A 196 -3.76 7.68 -8.83
CA MET A 196 -2.29 7.65 -8.99
C MET A 196 -1.71 9.07 -9.17
N GLU A 197 -2.34 9.89 -9.99
CA GLU A 197 -1.91 11.27 -10.22
C GLU A 197 -2.00 12.13 -8.96
N ARG A 198 -3.10 12.03 -8.21
CA ARG A 198 -3.23 12.71 -6.92
C ARG A 198 -2.12 12.30 -5.96
N MET A 199 -1.83 11.00 -5.88
CA MET A 199 -0.72 10.48 -5.06
C MET A 199 0.61 11.08 -5.52
N TRP A 200 0.88 11.11 -6.82
CA TRP A 200 2.11 11.67 -7.39
C TRP A 200 2.26 13.16 -7.13
N LYS A 201 1.19 13.93 -7.32
CA LYS A 201 1.18 15.39 -7.16
C LYS A 201 1.12 15.85 -5.69
N GLY A 202 1.05 14.93 -4.74
CA GLY A 202 1.09 15.27 -3.32
C GLY A 202 -0.29 15.39 -2.65
N GLY A 203 -1.37 14.89 -3.26
CA GLY A 203 -2.74 14.81 -2.71
C GLY A 203 -3.62 16.03 -2.98
N MET A 204 -4.83 15.97 -2.57
CA MET A 204 -6.06 16.77 -2.73
C MET A 204 -6.05 18.22 -3.21
N ALA A 205 -4.93 18.84 -3.48
CA ALA A 205 -4.87 20.28 -3.84
C ALA A 205 -5.28 20.61 -5.28
N LEU A 206 -5.84 19.68 -6.06
CA LEU A 206 -6.14 19.94 -7.48
C LEU A 206 -7.60 20.27 -7.79
N ASP A 207 -8.54 19.95 -6.90
CA ASP A 207 -9.97 20.23 -7.20
C ASP A 207 -10.43 21.64 -6.82
N GLU A 208 -9.68 22.39 -6.01
CA GLU A 208 -10.11 23.71 -5.57
C GLU A 208 -9.32 24.89 -6.16
N GLN A 209 -8.14 24.70 -6.75
CA GLN A 209 -7.27 25.81 -7.16
C GLN A 209 -6.85 25.86 -8.62
N ASP A 210 -7.21 24.89 -9.48
CA ASP A 210 -6.90 24.97 -10.90
C ASP A 210 -8.14 25.38 -11.73
N PRO A 211 -8.23 26.66 -12.15
CA PRO A 211 -9.31 27.13 -13.03
C PRO A 211 -9.34 26.44 -14.38
N ALA A 212 -8.22 25.83 -14.84
CA ALA A 212 -8.11 25.12 -16.09
C ALA A 212 -8.78 23.74 -16.02
N ALA A 213 -8.65 23.02 -14.88
CA ALA A 213 -9.31 21.74 -14.66
C ALA A 213 -10.85 21.90 -14.60
N LYS A 214 -11.33 22.98 -13.97
CA LYS A 214 -12.76 23.30 -13.90
C LYS A 214 -13.36 23.60 -15.29
N LYS A 215 -12.57 24.19 -16.19
CA LYS A 215 -13.00 24.53 -17.56
C LYS A 215 -13.04 23.32 -18.51
N LEU A 216 -12.28 22.23 -18.18
CA LEU A 216 -12.28 21.00 -18.96
C LEU A 216 -13.47 20.11 -18.57
N MET A 217 -13.86 20.07 -17.30
CA MET A 217 -15.03 19.31 -16.81
C MET A 217 -16.37 19.87 -17.26
N THR A 218 -16.44 21.15 -17.64
CA THR A 218 -17.68 21.79 -18.13
C THR A 218 -17.89 21.60 -19.63
N LYS A 219 -16.98 20.93 -20.33
CA LYS A 219 -17.05 20.71 -21.80
C LYS A 219 -17.22 19.24 -22.20
N LEU A 220 -17.41 18.33 -21.24
CA LEU A 220 -17.75 16.92 -21.43
C LEU A 220 -19.15 16.63 -20.88
#